data_e6517931f85ac890109b9bb7370c9eda
#
_entry.id   e6517931f85ac890109b9bb7370c9eda
#
_cell.length_a   1.000
_cell.length_b   1.000
_cell.length_c   1.000
_cell.angle_alpha   90.00
_cell.angle_beta   90.00
_cell.angle_gamma   90.00
#
_symmetry.space_group_name_H-M   'P 1'
#
loop_
_entity.id
_entity.type
_entity.pdbx_description
1 polymer ?
#
loop_
_entity_poly.entity_id
_entity_poly.type
_entity_poly.pdbx_seq_one_letter_code
_entity_poly.pdbx_strand_id
1 'polypeptide(L)'
;MKTVKEVSELTGISIRALRYYDEIGLLVPTDRTDSGYRLYDDHALEKLKAILFLKELDIPLEIIKEAVNSENYDYKEILKNHRENLVRKINRLQGLLEVADGMSLEHDSISFEAFHKEDAEKVAETIAGSYDMNDSAISEIRELLKSNMVDGKVGVELLQIYGSREKYLSVIEESAQHPEVNAELQEELKNIYFSFRDSSGEFSETQTLVKRLEDNTKKMYRTANARYILLKVAEGYLANDKTAQVLDSLYGTGVTAAIGKAIKEYYGDNEV
;
A
#
# COMPACT_ATOMS: atom_id res chain seq x y z
N MET A 1 11.99 -39.37 -26.01
CA MET A 1 11.63 -38.08 -26.62
C MET A 1 10.17 -38.06 -27.04
N LYS A 2 9.47 -36.94 -26.88
CA LYS A 2 8.06 -36.77 -27.26
C LYS A 2 7.97 -35.69 -28.34
N THR A 3 7.05 -35.88 -29.28
CA THR A 3 6.72 -34.87 -30.29
C THR A 3 5.94 -33.70 -29.68
N VAL A 4 5.91 -32.54 -30.35
CA VAL A 4 5.12 -31.39 -29.92
C VAL A 4 3.65 -31.71 -29.70
N LYS A 5 3.09 -32.67 -30.47
CA LYS A 5 1.68 -33.09 -30.32
C LYS A 5 1.50 -33.90 -29.04
N GLU A 6 2.37 -34.90 -28.78
CA GLU A 6 2.32 -35.70 -27.55
C GLU A 6 2.53 -34.81 -26.28
N VAL A 7 3.41 -33.81 -26.34
CA VAL A 7 3.60 -32.86 -25.25
C VAL A 7 2.34 -32.03 -25.02
N SER A 8 1.71 -31.54 -26.09
CA SER A 8 0.45 -30.82 -26.03
C SER A 8 -0.67 -31.63 -25.39
N GLU A 9 -0.82 -32.88 -25.80
CA GLU A 9 -1.80 -33.82 -25.25
C GLU A 9 -1.53 -34.17 -23.77
N LEU A 10 -0.28 -34.33 -23.40
CA LEU A 10 0.13 -34.68 -22.04
C LEU A 10 -0.08 -33.52 -21.05
N THR A 11 0.17 -32.28 -21.47
CA THR A 11 0.23 -31.10 -20.58
C THR A 11 -0.96 -30.17 -20.71
N GLY A 12 -1.80 -30.36 -21.73
CA GLY A 12 -2.92 -29.45 -22.03
C GLY A 12 -2.52 -28.12 -22.66
N ILE A 13 -1.20 -27.85 -22.84
CA ILE A 13 -0.74 -26.62 -23.49
C ILE A 13 -0.90 -26.70 -25.01
N SER A 14 -1.31 -25.62 -25.65
CA SER A 14 -1.50 -25.62 -27.10
C SER A 14 -0.16 -25.76 -27.85
N ILE A 15 -0.19 -26.41 -29.02
CA ILE A 15 0.97 -26.49 -29.93
C ILE A 15 1.49 -25.10 -30.29
N ARG A 16 0.59 -24.11 -30.42
CA ARG A 16 0.95 -22.71 -30.70
C ARG A 16 1.79 -22.13 -29.55
N ALA A 17 1.40 -22.37 -28.30
CA ALA A 17 2.16 -21.90 -27.15
C ALA A 17 3.54 -22.57 -27.05
N LEU A 18 3.65 -23.88 -27.31
CA LEU A 18 4.95 -24.59 -27.37
C LEU A 18 5.87 -24.04 -28.45
N ARG A 19 5.32 -23.66 -29.63
CA ARG A 19 6.09 -22.99 -30.68
C ARG A 19 6.56 -21.62 -30.26
N TYR A 20 5.68 -20.84 -29.63
CA TYR A 20 6.02 -19.52 -29.11
C TYR A 20 7.12 -19.61 -28.02
N TYR A 21 7.08 -20.62 -27.15
CA TYR A 21 8.11 -20.82 -26.13
C TYR A 21 9.48 -21.16 -26.76
N ASP A 22 9.50 -21.90 -27.87
CA ASP A 22 10.72 -22.12 -28.66
C ASP A 22 11.22 -20.81 -29.28
N GLU A 23 10.34 -20.03 -29.91
CA GLU A 23 10.67 -18.76 -30.56
C GLU A 23 11.28 -17.72 -29.60
N ILE A 24 10.72 -17.61 -28.39
CA ILE A 24 11.25 -16.68 -27.37
C ILE A 24 12.40 -17.29 -26.56
N GLY A 25 12.80 -18.53 -26.80
CA GLY A 25 13.88 -19.24 -26.08
C GLY A 25 13.54 -19.57 -24.61
N LEU A 26 12.27 -19.71 -24.28
CA LEU A 26 11.80 -20.13 -22.97
C LEU A 26 11.87 -21.65 -22.81
N LEU A 27 11.43 -22.40 -23.83
CA LEU A 27 11.53 -23.86 -23.92
C LEU A 27 11.97 -24.26 -25.32
N VAL A 28 13.26 -24.52 -25.49
CA VAL A 28 13.84 -24.98 -26.76
C VAL A 28 13.67 -26.50 -26.86
N PRO A 29 13.25 -27.05 -28.02
CA PRO A 29 13.19 -28.49 -28.21
C PRO A 29 14.59 -29.08 -28.12
N THR A 30 14.69 -30.28 -27.57
CA THR A 30 15.95 -31.00 -27.39
C THR A 30 16.53 -31.44 -28.74
N ASP A 31 15.65 -31.80 -29.71
CA ASP A 31 16.03 -32.26 -31.03
C ASP A 31 14.92 -31.96 -32.05
N ARG A 32 15.21 -32.25 -33.33
CA ARG A 32 14.23 -32.19 -34.43
C ARG A 32 14.40 -33.46 -35.31
N THR A 33 13.26 -33.99 -35.74
CA THR A 33 13.29 -35.10 -36.72
C THR A 33 13.85 -34.63 -38.06
N ASP A 34 14.23 -35.57 -38.95
CA ASP A 34 14.64 -35.28 -40.33
C ASP A 34 13.59 -34.48 -41.10
N SER A 35 12.32 -34.61 -40.74
CA SER A 35 11.20 -33.85 -41.28
C SER A 35 10.96 -32.51 -40.58
N GLY A 36 11.82 -32.09 -39.63
CA GLY A 36 11.78 -30.81 -38.92
C GLY A 36 10.80 -30.74 -37.75
N TYR A 37 10.20 -31.85 -37.33
CA TYR A 37 9.31 -31.85 -36.14
C TYR A 37 10.12 -31.74 -34.84
N ARG A 38 9.65 -30.88 -33.92
CA ARG A 38 10.23 -30.67 -32.60
C ARG A 38 10.10 -31.89 -31.70
N LEU A 39 11.19 -32.26 -31.03
CA LEU A 39 11.25 -33.34 -30.07
C LEU A 39 11.71 -32.82 -28.71
N TYR A 40 11.09 -33.32 -27.66
CA TYR A 40 11.36 -32.95 -26.27
C TYR A 40 11.71 -34.18 -25.45
N ASP A 41 12.82 -34.16 -24.75
CA ASP A 41 13.22 -35.18 -23.79
C ASP A 41 12.62 -34.97 -22.41
N ASP A 42 12.97 -35.83 -21.46
CA ASP A 42 12.44 -35.74 -20.09
C ASP A 42 12.94 -34.49 -19.38
N HIS A 43 14.14 -34.00 -19.66
CA HIS A 43 14.66 -32.75 -19.11
C HIS A 43 13.87 -31.52 -19.61
N ALA A 44 13.58 -31.48 -20.90
CA ALA A 44 12.71 -30.42 -21.46
C ALA A 44 11.29 -30.49 -20.88
N LEU A 45 10.78 -31.68 -20.59
CA LEU A 45 9.46 -31.84 -19.93
C LEU A 45 9.47 -31.39 -18.47
N GLU A 46 10.53 -31.65 -17.71
CA GLU A 46 10.69 -31.13 -16.36
C GLU A 46 10.75 -29.58 -16.37
N LYS A 47 11.51 -29.00 -17.31
CA LYS A 47 11.54 -27.56 -17.52
C LYS A 47 10.16 -27.01 -17.87
N LEU A 48 9.41 -27.69 -18.75
CA LEU A 48 8.03 -27.29 -19.08
C LEU A 48 7.11 -27.31 -17.86
N LYS A 49 7.20 -28.33 -16.99
CA LYS A 49 6.43 -28.38 -15.73
C LYS A 49 6.70 -27.15 -14.86
N ALA A 50 7.96 -26.77 -14.72
CA ALA A 50 8.35 -25.58 -13.98
C ALA A 50 7.76 -24.31 -14.59
N ILE A 51 7.84 -24.15 -15.92
CA ILE A 51 7.27 -23.03 -16.64
C ILE A 51 5.75 -22.94 -16.39
N LEU A 52 5.03 -24.05 -16.52
CA LEU A 52 3.59 -24.11 -16.34
C LEU A 52 3.19 -23.77 -14.89
N PHE A 53 3.93 -24.28 -13.91
CA PHE A 53 3.70 -23.97 -12.50
C PHE A 53 3.88 -22.48 -12.19
N LEU A 54 4.97 -21.87 -12.67
CA LEU A 54 5.22 -20.44 -12.43
C LEU A 54 4.22 -19.55 -13.18
N LYS A 55 3.78 -19.99 -14.37
CA LYS A 55 2.74 -19.31 -15.13
C LYS A 55 1.37 -19.36 -14.44
N GLU A 56 1.03 -20.47 -13.79
CA GLU A 56 -0.22 -20.59 -13.00
C GLU A 56 -0.25 -19.62 -11.82
N LEU A 57 0.91 -19.19 -11.35
CA LEU A 57 1.08 -18.17 -10.34
C LEU A 57 1.08 -16.73 -10.92
N ASP A 58 0.74 -16.54 -12.19
CA ASP A 58 0.78 -15.25 -12.90
C ASP A 58 2.17 -14.58 -12.93
N ILE A 59 3.25 -15.38 -12.84
CA ILE A 59 4.61 -14.84 -12.99
C ILE A 59 4.86 -14.50 -14.47
N PRO A 60 5.36 -13.30 -14.80
CA PRO A 60 5.67 -12.90 -16.18
C PRO A 60 6.64 -13.85 -16.89
N LEU A 61 6.40 -14.09 -18.18
CA LEU A 61 7.22 -15.05 -18.96
C LEU A 61 8.69 -14.63 -19.05
N GLU A 62 8.99 -13.34 -18.99
CA GLU A 62 10.36 -12.80 -18.95
C GLU A 62 11.10 -13.29 -17.70
N ILE A 63 10.47 -13.17 -16.53
CA ILE A 63 11.03 -13.64 -15.26
C ILE A 63 11.16 -15.16 -15.26
N ILE A 64 10.15 -15.87 -15.77
CA ILE A 64 10.20 -17.32 -15.91
C ILE A 64 11.38 -17.74 -16.80
N LYS A 65 11.58 -17.03 -17.92
CA LYS A 65 12.66 -17.33 -18.86
C LYS A 65 14.04 -17.14 -18.25
N GLU A 66 14.27 -16.03 -17.55
CA GLU A 66 15.54 -15.79 -16.84
C GLU A 66 15.78 -16.88 -15.80
N ALA A 67 14.75 -17.20 -15.09
CA ALA A 67 14.74 -18.19 -14.06
C ALA A 67 15.12 -19.57 -14.57
N VAL A 68 14.39 -20.15 -15.52
CA VAL A 68 14.58 -21.52 -15.99
C VAL A 68 15.83 -21.70 -16.87
N ASN A 69 16.51 -20.61 -17.26
CA ASN A 69 17.74 -20.62 -18.05
C ASN A 69 19.00 -20.34 -17.21
N SER A 70 18.88 -19.98 -15.93
CA SER A 70 20.03 -19.75 -15.06
C SER A 70 20.56 -21.08 -14.48
N GLU A 71 21.88 -21.23 -14.36
CA GLU A 71 22.52 -22.42 -13.78
C GLU A 71 22.28 -22.56 -12.27
N ASN A 72 22.01 -21.41 -11.57
CA ASN A 72 21.77 -21.33 -10.13
C ASN A 72 20.32 -20.90 -9.85
N TYR A 73 19.37 -21.63 -10.39
CA TYR A 73 17.98 -21.32 -10.30
C TYR A 73 17.41 -21.53 -8.88
N ASP A 74 17.08 -20.44 -8.18
CA ASP A 74 16.41 -20.51 -6.88
C ASP A 74 14.92 -20.17 -6.98
N TYR A 75 14.11 -21.23 -7.13
CA TYR A 75 12.64 -21.11 -7.11
C TYR A 75 12.13 -20.41 -5.86
N LYS A 76 12.80 -20.60 -4.72
CA LYS A 76 12.32 -20.06 -3.44
C LYS A 76 12.38 -18.55 -3.43
N GLU A 77 13.44 -17.97 -3.98
CA GLU A 77 13.58 -16.50 -4.03
C GLU A 77 12.53 -15.87 -4.95
N ILE A 78 12.31 -16.46 -6.13
CA ILE A 78 11.28 -15.97 -7.07
C ILE A 78 9.88 -16.08 -6.47
N LEU A 79 9.55 -17.21 -5.84
CA LEU A 79 8.27 -17.39 -5.18
C LEU A 79 8.10 -16.44 -3.99
N LYS A 80 9.17 -16.19 -3.23
CA LYS A 80 9.16 -15.21 -2.14
C LYS A 80 8.85 -13.80 -2.67
N ASN A 81 9.59 -13.35 -3.68
CA ASN A 81 9.41 -12.03 -4.28
C ASN A 81 8.02 -11.88 -4.91
N HIS A 82 7.54 -12.93 -5.60
CA HIS A 82 6.21 -12.92 -6.18
C HIS A 82 5.10 -12.87 -5.11
N ARG A 83 5.24 -13.65 -4.03
CA ARG A 83 4.33 -13.61 -2.88
C ARG A 83 4.27 -12.20 -2.26
N GLU A 84 5.41 -11.55 -2.08
CA GLU A 84 5.47 -10.19 -1.57
C GLU A 84 4.75 -9.21 -2.49
N ASN A 85 4.93 -9.32 -3.82
CA ASN A 85 4.20 -8.52 -4.80
C ASN A 85 2.69 -8.76 -4.76
N LEU A 86 2.25 -10.00 -4.59
CA LEU A 86 0.83 -10.32 -4.43
C LEU A 86 0.26 -9.71 -3.14
N VAL A 87 0.99 -9.76 -2.02
CA VAL A 87 0.58 -9.12 -0.76
C VAL A 87 0.42 -7.62 -0.94
N ARG A 88 1.37 -6.95 -1.61
CA ARG A 88 1.26 -5.50 -1.91
C ARG A 88 0.01 -5.19 -2.75
N LYS A 89 -0.28 -6.01 -3.78
CA LYS A 89 -1.50 -5.84 -4.60
C LYS A 89 -2.78 -6.03 -3.77
N ILE A 90 -2.82 -7.03 -2.90
CA ILE A 90 -3.97 -7.29 -2.01
C ILE A 90 -4.19 -6.08 -1.09
N ASN A 91 -3.16 -5.61 -0.39
CA ASN A 91 -3.24 -4.47 0.51
C ASN A 91 -3.74 -3.21 -0.21
N ARG A 92 -3.22 -2.95 -1.42
CA ARG A 92 -3.67 -1.83 -2.25
C ARG A 92 -5.15 -1.95 -2.61
N LEU A 93 -5.59 -3.14 -3.08
CA LEU A 93 -6.98 -3.37 -3.48
C LEU A 93 -7.93 -3.29 -2.27
N GLN A 94 -7.53 -3.82 -1.13
CA GLN A 94 -8.29 -3.68 0.12
C GLN A 94 -8.47 -2.22 0.52
N GLY A 95 -7.39 -1.43 0.49
CA GLY A 95 -7.49 0.00 0.79
C GLY A 95 -8.39 0.77 -0.19
N LEU A 96 -8.40 0.41 -1.48
CA LEU A 96 -9.32 1.00 -2.45
C LEU A 96 -10.77 0.58 -2.23
N LEU A 97 -11.00 -0.68 -1.84
CA LEU A 97 -12.33 -1.20 -1.53
C LEU A 97 -12.92 -0.47 -0.31
N GLU A 98 -12.12 -0.28 0.75
CA GLU A 98 -12.56 0.47 1.93
C GLU A 98 -12.97 1.91 1.61
N VAL A 99 -12.22 2.58 0.72
CA VAL A 99 -12.59 3.92 0.23
C VAL A 99 -13.92 3.87 -0.53
N ALA A 100 -14.11 2.90 -1.42
CA ALA A 100 -15.34 2.74 -2.18
C ALA A 100 -16.55 2.43 -1.29
N ASP A 101 -16.36 1.56 -0.28
CA ASP A 101 -17.41 1.21 0.69
C ASP A 101 -17.76 2.43 1.55
N GLY A 102 -16.77 3.17 2.04
CA GLY A 102 -17.00 4.40 2.82
C GLY A 102 -17.78 5.45 2.04
N MET A 103 -17.48 5.61 0.75
CA MET A 103 -18.24 6.52 -0.12
C MET A 103 -19.69 6.04 -0.40
N SER A 104 -19.90 4.73 -0.43
CA SER A 104 -21.22 4.15 -0.74
C SER A 104 -22.18 4.14 0.44
N LEU A 105 -21.66 4.03 1.67
CA LEU A 105 -22.47 3.88 2.89
C LEU A 105 -22.93 5.21 3.50
N GLU A 106 -22.26 6.32 3.19
CA GLU A 106 -22.48 7.56 3.90
C GLU A 106 -23.15 8.67 3.07
N HIS A 107 -23.23 8.57 1.74
CA HIS A 107 -23.77 9.68 0.93
C HIS A 107 -24.50 9.25 -0.36
N ASP A 108 -25.69 9.80 -0.55
CA ASP A 108 -26.38 9.88 -1.83
C ASP A 108 -25.69 10.87 -2.81
N SER A 109 -24.71 11.67 -2.34
CA SER A 109 -23.95 12.58 -3.20
C SER A 109 -22.60 12.98 -2.56
N ILE A 110 -21.55 12.98 -3.39
CA ILE A 110 -20.27 13.62 -3.04
C ILE A 110 -20.48 15.13 -3.04
N SER A 111 -20.36 15.78 -1.88
CA SER A 111 -20.44 17.23 -1.76
C SER A 111 -19.05 17.83 -1.98
N PHE A 112 -18.96 18.76 -2.94
CA PHE A 112 -17.77 19.60 -3.15
C PHE A 112 -17.93 20.98 -2.50
N GLU A 113 -18.83 21.10 -1.53
CA GLU A 113 -19.00 22.34 -0.80
C GLU A 113 -17.72 22.67 -0.02
N ALA A 114 -17.16 23.84 -0.29
CA ALA A 114 -15.93 24.30 0.36
C ALA A 114 -16.16 24.63 1.84
N PHE A 115 -15.09 24.54 2.63
CA PHE A 115 -15.12 25.01 4.02
C PHE A 115 -15.30 26.53 4.09
N HIS A 116 -16.07 27.00 5.06
CA HIS A 116 -16.34 28.40 5.32
C HIS A 116 -15.58 28.90 6.58
N LYS A 117 -15.54 30.22 6.79
CA LYS A 117 -14.86 30.80 7.95
C LYS A 117 -15.48 30.35 9.27
N GLU A 118 -16.80 30.18 9.29
CA GLU A 118 -17.56 29.67 10.43
C GLU A 118 -17.14 28.23 10.80
N ASP A 119 -16.78 27.39 9.83
CA ASP A 119 -16.28 26.04 10.08
C ASP A 119 -14.92 26.09 10.78
N ALA A 120 -14.02 26.96 10.32
CA ALA A 120 -12.73 27.16 10.95
C ALA A 120 -12.86 27.67 12.39
N GLU A 121 -13.83 28.55 12.65
CA GLU A 121 -14.15 29.05 14.01
C GLU A 121 -14.65 27.89 14.88
N LYS A 122 -15.61 27.12 14.40
CA LYS A 122 -16.18 25.96 15.12
C LYS A 122 -15.10 24.91 15.44
N VAL A 123 -14.24 24.60 14.51
CA VAL A 123 -13.12 23.66 14.73
C VAL A 123 -12.14 24.20 15.76
N ALA A 124 -11.79 25.50 15.69
CA ALA A 124 -10.91 26.14 16.68
C ALA A 124 -11.48 26.10 18.09
N GLU A 125 -12.78 26.42 18.26
CA GLU A 125 -13.47 26.35 19.53
C GLU A 125 -13.55 24.94 20.09
N THR A 126 -13.81 23.95 19.24
CA THR A 126 -13.86 22.55 19.62
C THR A 126 -12.50 22.05 20.09
N ILE A 127 -11.41 22.40 19.39
CA ILE A 127 -10.04 22.10 19.81
C ILE A 127 -9.72 22.79 21.13
N ALA A 128 -10.04 24.09 21.27
CA ALA A 128 -9.78 24.87 22.49
C ALA A 128 -10.50 24.27 23.70
N GLY A 129 -11.75 23.81 23.54
CA GLY A 129 -12.50 23.15 24.61
C GLY A 129 -11.97 21.82 25.05
N SER A 130 -11.22 21.13 24.16
CA SER A 130 -10.58 19.84 24.46
C SER A 130 -9.21 19.98 25.15
N TYR A 131 -8.59 21.13 25.04
CA TYR A 131 -7.28 21.44 25.62
C TYR A 131 -7.39 22.76 26.42
N ASP A 132 -6.80 22.84 27.59
CA ASP A 132 -6.77 24.03 28.41
C ASP A 132 -5.84 25.09 27.77
N MET A 133 -6.37 25.83 26.78
CA MET A 133 -5.61 26.76 25.94
C MET A 133 -5.96 28.22 26.33
N ASN A 134 -4.96 29.07 26.30
CA ASN A 134 -5.17 30.52 26.50
C ASN A 134 -5.69 31.19 25.21
N ASP A 135 -6.28 32.36 25.36
CA ASP A 135 -6.90 33.14 24.26
C ASP A 135 -5.95 33.45 23.09
N SER A 136 -4.65 33.61 23.36
CA SER A 136 -3.64 33.82 22.32
C SER A 136 -3.45 32.58 21.45
N ALA A 137 -3.33 31.41 22.06
CA ALA A 137 -3.20 30.13 21.33
C ALA A 137 -4.46 29.81 20.52
N ILE A 138 -5.65 30.10 21.07
CA ILE A 138 -6.92 29.94 20.36
C ILE A 138 -6.98 30.88 19.14
N SER A 139 -6.53 32.10 19.27
CA SER A 139 -6.49 33.07 18.16
C SER A 139 -5.54 32.63 17.06
N GLU A 140 -4.35 32.11 17.41
CA GLU A 140 -3.37 31.58 16.44
C GLU A 140 -3.92 30.37 15.68
N ILE A 141 -4.56 29.43 16.39
CA ILE A 141 -5.21 28.28 15.76
C ILE A 141 -6.32 28.71 14.81
N ARG A 142 -7.17 29.68 15.23
CA ARG A 142 -8.24 30.21 14.39
C ARG A 142 -7.72 30.80 13.08
N GLU A 143 -6.68 31.61 13.13
CA GLU A 143 -6.08 32.19 11.92
C GLU A 143 -5.38 31.12 11.05
N LEU A 144 -4.73 30.14 11.65
CA LEU A 144 -4.12 29.02 10.94
C LEU A 144 -5.16 28.18 10.19
N LEU A 145 -6.28 27.86 10.84
CA LEU A 145 -7.37 27.11 10.24
C LEU A 145 -8.05 27.90 9.11
N LYS A 146 -8.30 29.22 9.31
CA LYS A 146 -8.82 30.06 8.22
C LYS A 146 -7.92 30.04 7.00
N SER A 147 -6.62 30.26 7.20
CA SER A 147 -5.64 30.29 6.10
C SER A 147 -5.50 28.95 5.37
N ASN A 148 -5.48 27.83 6.10
CA ASN A 148 -5.18 26.52 5.51
C ASN A 148 -6.42 25.75 5.09
N MET A 149 -7.50 25.81 5.86
CA MET A 149 -8.72 25.03 5.63
C MET A 149 -9.67 25.72 4.66
N VAL A 150 -9.83 27.05 4.77
CA VAL A 150 -10.77 27.82 3.92
C VAL A 150 -10.11 28.27 2.62
N ASP A 151 -8.94 28.91 2.73
CA ASP A 151 -8.25 29.52 1.58
C ASP A 151 -7.13 28.64 1.01
N GLY A 152 -6.76 27.54 1.66
CA GLY A 152 -5.63 26.68 1.34
C GLY A 152 -6.01 25.31 0.80
N LYS A 153 -4.96 24.50 0.52
CA LYS A 153 -5.09 23.13 0.00
C LYS A 153 -5.64 22.15 1.03
N VAL A 154 -5.51 22.44 2.32
CA VAL A 154 -5.92 21.53 3.41
C VAL A 154 -7.42 21.25 3.36
N GLY A 155 -8.25 22.26 3.05
CA GLY A 155 -9.70 22.04 2.89
C GLY A 155 -10.02 21.00 1.82
N VAL A 156 -9.32 21.04 0.68
CA VAL A 156 -9.50 20.02 -0.40
C VAL A 156 -9.05 18.65 0.08
N GLU A 157 -7.94 18.56 0.81
CA GLU A 157 -7.45 17.29 1.36
C GLU A 157 -8.42 16.70 2.40
N LEU A 158 -9.01 17.54 3.25
CA LEU A 158 -10.04 17.11 4.21
C LEU A 158 -11.29 16.54 3.49
N LEU A 159 -11.73 17.17 2.40
CA LEU A 159 -12.82 16.62 1.59
C LEU A 159 -12.45 15.29 0.95
N GLN A 160 -11.19 15.09 0.54
CA GLN A 160 -10.72 13.80 0.03
C GLN A 160 -10.67 12.71 1.10
N ILE A 161 -10.37 13.08 2.35
CA ILE A 161 -10.31 12.13 3.48
C ILE A 161 -11.70 11.75 3.96
N TYR A 162 -12.60 12.73 4.10
CA TYR A 162 -13.89 12.57 4.79
C TYR A 162 -15.10 12.52 3.84
N GLY A 163 -14.91 12.82 2.56
CA GLY A 163 -15.97 12.82 1.55
C GLY A 163 -16.85 14.09 1.58
N SER A 164 -17.04 14.71 2.73
CA SER A 164 -17.78 15.98 2.86
C SER A 164 -17.32 16.83 4.05
N ARG A 165 -17.68 18.12 4.00
CA ARG A 165 -17.48 19.10 5.07
C ARG A 165 -18.20 18.69 6.36
N GLU A 166 -19.46 18.28 6.25
CA GLU A 166 -20.32 17.86 7.36
C GLU A 166 -19.71 16.68 8.12
N LYS A 167 -19.22 15.69 7.38
CA LYS A 167 -18.58 14.51 7.97
C LYS A 167 -17.34 14.91 8.76
N TYR A 168 -16.47 15.75 8.20
CA TYR A 168 -15.29 16.23 8.93
C TYR A 168 -15.68 16.94 10.23
N LEU A 169 -16.66 17.85 10.18
CA LEU A 169 -17.10 18.59 11.36
C LEU A 169 -17.68 17.67 12.43
N SER A 170 -18.46 16.66 12.03
CA SER A 170 -18.99 15.66 12.98
C SER A 170 -17.87 14.85 13.65
N VAL A 171 -16.81 14.50 12.91
CA VAL A 171 -15.65 13.79 13.46
C VAL A 171 -14.90 14.63 14.49
N ILE A 172 -14.73 15.93 14.24
CA ILE A 172 -14.10 16.84 15.19
C ILE A 172 -14.91 16.94 16.48
N GLU A 173 -16.23 17.10 16.38
CA GLU A 173 -17.13 17.15 17.55
C GLU A 173 -17.08 15.84 18.36
N GLU A 174 -17.19 14.70 17.69
CA GLU A 174 -17.11 13.38 18.35
C GLU A 174 -15.75 13.16 19.01
N SER A 175 -14.66 13.59 18.36
CA SER A 175 -13.30 13.48 18.90
C SER A 175 -13.14 14.26 20.20
N ALA A 176 -13.75 15.45 20.28
CA ALA A 176 -13.71 16.30 21.48
C ALA A 176 -14.51 15.72 22.65
N GLN A 177 -15.53 14.90 22.37
CA GLN A 177 -16.33 14.25 23.41
C GLN A 177 -15.64 13.04 24.06
N HIS A 178 -14.59 12.49 23.41
CA HIS A 178 -13.90 11.28 23.87
C HIS A 178 -12.37 11.47 23.96
N PRO A 179 -11.89 12.39 24.84
CA PRO A 179 -10.46 12.66 24.97
C PRO A 179 -9.65 11.44 25.46
N GLU A 180 -10.27 10.58 26.27
CA GLU A 180 -9.65 9.34 26.76
C GLU A 180 -9.31 8.37 25.63
N VAL A 181 -10.21 8.21 24.65
CA VAL A 181 -9.98 7.35 23.46
C VAL A 181 -8.84 7.92 22.61
N ASN A 182 -8.80 9.25 22.46
CA ASN A 182 -7.72 9.89 21.72
C ASN A 182 -6.36 9.69 22.42
N ALA A 183 -6.31 9.74 23.77
CA ALA A 183 -5.09 9.48 24.52
C ALA A 183 -4.59 8.04 24.35
N GLU A 184 -5.47 7.06 24.36
CA GLU A 184 -5.14 5.64 24.11
C GLU A 184 -4.58 5.45 22.69
N LEU A 185 -5.20 6.07 21.67
CA LEU A 185 -4.75 6.00 20.28
C LEU A 185 -3.39 6.68 20.06
N GLN A 186 -3.12 7.77 20.78
CA GLN A 186 -1.80 8.44 20.77
C GLN A 186 -0.73 7.56 21.42
N GLU A 187 -1.04 6.88 22.50
CA GLU A 187 -0.10 5.96 23.15
C GLU A 187 0.20 4.75 22.24
N GLU A 188 -0.82 4.18 21.59
CA GLU A 188 -0.62 3.12 20.61
C GLU A 188 0.24 3.59 19.42
N LEU A 189 0.03 4.82 18.95
CA LEU A 189 0.87 5.40 17.91
C LEU A 189 2.35 5.46 18.31
N LYS A 190 2.66 5.91 19.53
CA LYS A 190 4.03 5.90 20.07
C LYS A 190 4.62 4.49 20.10
N ASN A 191 3.84 3.51 20.56
CA ASN A 191 4.26 2.11 20.60
C ASN A 191 4.58 1.56 19.21
N ILE A 192 3.82 1.97 18.19
CA ILE A 192 4.09 1.60 16.81
C ILE A 192 5.44 2.20 16.33
N TYR A 193 5.73 3.47 16.65
CA TYR A 193 7.01 4.09 16.29
C TYR A 193 8.20 3.40 16.96
N PHE A 194 8.10 3.08 18.24
CA PHE A 194 9.12 2.30 18.93
C PHE A 194 9.29 0.90 18.31
N SER A 195 8.18 0.25 17.93
CA SER A 195 8.24 -1.04 17.25
C SER A 195 8.96 -0.96 15.89
N PHE A 196 8.78 0.12 15.13
CA PHE A 196 9.55 0.36 13.90
C PHE A 196 11.03 0.60 14.17
N ARG A 197 11.39 1.35 15.22
CA ARG A 197 12.78 1.57 15.62
C ARG A 197 13.50 0.26 15.94
N ASP A 198 12.79 -0.64 16.62
CA ASP A 198 13.37 -1.88 17.16
C ASP A 198 13.21 -3.07 16.18
N SER A 199 12.55 -2.85 15.03
CA SER A 199 12.29 -3.89 14.03
C SER A 199 13.55 -4.27 13.25
N SER A 200 13.59 -5.53 12.78
CA SER A 200 14.63 -6.03 11.88
C SER A 200 14.54 -5.45 10.47
N GLY A 201 13.39 -4.83 10.11
CA GLY A 201 13.08 -4.37 8.76
C GLY A 201 12.67 -5.48 7.79
N GLU A 202 12.48 -6.71 8.27
CA GLU A 202 11.97 -7.78 7.42
C GLU A 202 10.55 -7.49 6.92
N PHE A 203 10.28 -7.86 5.65
CA PHE A 203 9.03 -7.54 4.97
C PHE A 203 7.78 -7.96 5.77
N SER A 204 7.76 -9.17 6.34
CA SER A 204 6.61 -9.67 7.12
C SER A 204 6.36 -8.88 8.40
N GLU A 205 7.42 -8.42 9.05
CA GLU A 205 7.35 -7.60 10.27
C GLU A 205 6.85 -6.20 9.93
N THR A 206 7.43 -5.55 8.93
CA THR A 206 7.02 -4.20 8.50
C THR A 206 5.58 -4.17 8.01
N GLN A 207 5.10 -5.20 7.30
CA GLN A 207 3.69 -5.33 6.89
C GLN A 207 2.75 -5.36 8.10
N THR A 208 3.12 -6.09 9.15
CA THR A 208 2.33 -6.16 10.39
C THR A 208 2.29 -4.80 11.10
N LEU A 209 3.40 -4.10 11.17
CA LEU A 209 3.49 -2.77 11.78
C LEU A 209 2.69 -1.71 11.01
N VAL A 210 2.76 -1.72 9.68
CA VAL A 210 1.94 -0.82 8.85
C VAL A 210 0.46 -1.12 9.00
N LYS A 211 0.06 -2.40 9.11
CA LYS A 211 -1.35 -2.75 9.38
C LYS A 211 -1.83 -2.19 10.72
N ARG A 212 -1.04 -2.31 11.79
CA ARG A 212 -1.35 -1.67 13.08
C ARG A 212 -1.47 -0.15 12.96
N LEU A 213 -0.57 0.48 12.21
CA LEU A 213 -0.60 1.92 11.95
C LEU A 213 -1.85 2.31 11.18
N GLU A 214 -2.26 1.53 10.17
CA GLU A 214 -3.49 1.73 9.42
C GLU A 214 -4.73 1.66 10.32
N ASP A 215 -4.84 0.61 11.14
CA ASP A 215 -5.97 0.41 12.06
C ASP A 215 -6.04 1.52 13.13
N ASN A 216 -4.89 1.98 13.64
CA ASN A 216 -4.81 3.13 14.54
C ASN A 216 -5.24 4.43 13.84
N THR A 217 -4.77 4.65 12.60
CA THR A 217 -5.13 5.82 11.79
C THR A 217 -6.63 5.87 11.50
N LYS A 218 -7.26 4.73 11.13
CA LYS A 218 -8.72 4.64 10.93
C LYS A 218 -9.50 5.08 12.17
N LYS A 219 -9.09 4.62 13.33
CA LYS A 219 -9.73 4.98 14.61
C LYS A 219 -9.49 6.43 14.97
N MET A 220 -8.25 6.91 14.86
CA MET A 220 -7.85 8.27 15.23
C MET A 220 -8.55 9.32 14.37
N TYR A 221 -8.60 9.09 13.07
CA TYR A 221 -9.23 10.01 12.11
C TYR A 221 -10.70 9.67 11.82
N ARG A 222 -11.25 8.60 12.41
CA ARG A 222 -12.62 8.12 12.18
C ARG A 222 -13.01 8.07 10.70
N THR A 223 -12.10 7.53 9.87
CA THR A 223 -12.27 7.45 8.42
C THR A 223 -11.85 6.09 7.88
N ALA A 224 -12.54 5.62 6.85
CA ALA A 224 -12.11 4.45 6.09
C ALA A 224 -10.89 4.75 5.20
N ASN A 225 -10.62 6.03 4.88
CA ASN A 225 -9.57 6.42 3.94
C ASN A 225 -8.18 6.59 4.58
N ALA A 226 -7.77 5.64 5.45
CA ALA A 226 -6.45 5.64 6.07
C ALA A 226 -5.32 5.56 5.05
N ARG A 227 -5.53 4.86 3.93
CA ARG A 227 -4.55 4.77 2.84
C ARG A 227 -4.08 6.14 2.34
N TYR A 228 -5.02 7.04 2.06
CA TYR A 228 -4.69 8.40 1.60
C TYR A 228 -3.84 9.15 2.64
N ILE A 229 -4.25 9.10 3.91
CA ILE A 229 -3.53 9.76 5.01
C ILE A 229 -2.12 9.21 5.14
N LEU A 230 -1.97 7.88 5.16
CA LEU A 230 -0.68 7.24 5.35
C LEU A 230 0.26 7.49 4.18
N LEU A 231 -0.23 7.52 2.95
CA LEU A 231 0.60 7.87 1.78
C LEU A 231 1.10 9.31 1.86
N LYS A 232 0.27 10.25 2.32
CA LYS A 232 0.69 11.63 2.56
C LYS A 232 1.73 11.74 3.68
N VAL A 233 1.54 11.01 4.78
CA VAL A 233 2.54 10.91 5.85
C VAL A 233 3.86 10.36 5.32
N ALA A 234 3.82 9.29 4.51
CA ALA A 234 5.00 8.70 3.91
C ALA A 234 5.76 9.67 2.99
N GLU A 235 5.05 10.49 2.21
CA GLU A 235 5.65 11.54 1.39
C GLU A 235 6.45 12.54 2.24
N GLY A 236 5.86 13.06 3.32
CA GLY A 236 6.53 13.98 4.25
C GLY A 236 7.73 13.34 4.95
N TYR A 237 7.60 12.09 5.38
CA TYR A 237 8.67 11.35 6.07
C TYR A 237 9.86 11.07 5.16
N LEU A 238 9.62 10.66 3.91
CA LEU A 238 10.67 10.42 2.93
C LEU A 238 11.34 11.72 2.46
N ALA A 239 10.60 12.83 2.45
CA ALA A 239 11.13 14.16 2.17
C ALA A 239 11.90 14.77 3.37
N ASN A 240 11.92 14.08 4.52
CA ASN A 240 12.54 14.57 5.77
C ASN A 240 12.03 15.97 6.15
N ASP A 241 10.72 16.15 6.12
CA ASP A 241 10.06 17.41 6.48
C ASP A 241 10.26 17.77 7.97
N LYS A 242 9.75 18.92 8.40
CA LYS A 242 9.89 19.37 9.80
C LYS A 242 9.25 18.38 10.78
N THR A 243 8.15 17.74 10.40
CA THR A 243 7.47 16.74 11.22
C THR A 243 8.34 15.51 11.40
N ALA A 244 8.93 15.00 10.30
CA ALA A 244 9.85 13.87 10.34
C ALA A 244 11.05 14.15 11.26
N GLN A 245 11.68 15.33 11.15
CA GLN A 245 12.80 15.74 11.99
C GLN A 245 12.46 15.76 13.48
N VAL A 246 11.28 16.28 13.84
CA VAL A 246 10.82 16.30 15.23
C VAL A 246 10.57 14.88 15.73
N LEU A 247 9.88 14.05 14.96
CA LEU A 247 9.57 12.67 15.33
C LEU A 247 10.84 11.80 15.43
N ASP A 248 11.79 11.98 14.53
CA ASP A 248 13.09 11.30 14.62
C ASP A 248 13.89 11.69 15.88
N SER A 249 13.77 12.93 16.35
CA SER A 249 14.37 13.35 17.62
C SER A 249 13.72 12.69 18.85
N LEU A 250 12.43 12.33 18.76
CA LEU A 250 11.67 11.72 19.85
C LEU A 250 11.78 10.18 19.85
N TYR A 251 11.75 9.56 18.68
CA TYR A 251 11.63 8.10 18.54
C TYR A 251 12.91 7.42 18.05
N GLY A 252 13.85 8.17 17.50
CA GLY A 252 15.13 7.67 16.99
C GLY A 252 15.39 8.08 15.54
N THR A 253 16.62 8.40 15.23
CA THR A 253 17.04 8.86 13.89
C THR A 253 16.70 7.84 12.82
N GLY A 254 16.00 8.27 11.76
CA GLY A 254 15.65 7.44 10.61
C GLY A 254 14.38 6.59 10.77
N VAL A 255 13.71 6.65 11.93
CA VAL A 255 12.44 5.91 12.17
C VAL A 255 11.38 6.36 11.19
N THR A 256 11.23 7.66 10.98
CA THR A 256 10.23 8.19 10.03
C THR A 256 10.50 7.74 8.60
N ALA A 257 11.75 7.70 8.15
CA ALA A 257 12.12 7.20 6.84
C ALA A 257 11.80 5.70 6.69
N ALA A 258 12.06 4.89 7.72
CA ALA A 258 11.70 3.46 7.75
C ALA A 258 10.18 3.26 7.65
N ILE A 259 9.39 4.03 8.41
CA ILE A 259 7.92 4.03 8.35
C ILE A 259 7.43 4.45 6.96
N GLY A 260 7.96 5.54 6.40
CA GLY A 260 7.57 6.03 5.08
C GLY A 260 7.82 5.00 3.97
N LYS A 261 8.99 4.34 4.00
CA LYS A 261 9.32 3.24 3.09
C LYS A 261 8.36 2.06 3.26
N ALA A 262 8.12 1.63 4.50
CA ALA A 262 7.22 0.52 4.78
C ALA A 262 5.78 0.78 4.32
N ILE A 263 5.26 2.01 4.48
CA ILE A 263 3.94 2.41 3.97
C ILE A 263 3.88 2.33 2.44
N LYS A 264 4.90 2.85 1.73
CA LYS A 264 4.97 2.77 0.27
C LYS A 264 5.02 1.32 -0.20
N GLU A 265 5.80 0.49 0.46
CA GLU A 265 5.87 -0.95 0.19
C GLU A 265 4.55 -1.68 0.47
N TYR A 266 3.88 -1.33 1.57
CA TYR A 266 2.60 -1.93 1.97
C TYR A 266 1.51 -1.71 0.91
N TYR A 267 1.39 -0.51 0.38
CA TYR A 267 0.38 -0.16 -0.62
C TYR A 267 0.84 -0.36 -2.08
N GLY A 268 2.09 -0.72 -2.32
CA GLY A 268 2.63 -0.93 -3.65
C GLY A 268 2.87 0.35 -4.44
N ASP A 269 2.99 1.50 -3.78
CA ASP A 269 3.28 2.80 -4.39
C ASP A 269 4.80 3.03 -4.46
N ASN A 270 5.52 2.15 -5.16
CA ASN A 270 6.97 2.25 -5.40
C ASN A 270 7.29 3.09 -6.66
N GLU A 271 6.46 4.02 -7.05
CA GLU A 271 6.88 5.01 -8.06
C GLU A 271 7.80 6.04 -7.40
N VAL A 272 9.10 5.85 -7.64
CA VAL A 272 10.15 6.85 -7.52
C VAL A 272 10.41 7.40 -8.91
#